data_cb8a76c69b1bbd4ac62559e4d844935a
#
_entry.id   cb8a76c69b1bbd4ac62559e4d844935a
#
_cell.length_a   1.000
_cell.length_b   1.000
_cell.length_c   1.000
_cell.angle_alpha   90.00
_cell.angle_beta   90.00
_cell.angle_gamma   90.00
#
_symmetry.space_group_name_H-M   'P 1'
#
loop_
_entity.id
_entity.type
_entity.pdbx_description
1 polymer ?
#
loop_
_entity_poly.entity_id
_entity_poly.type
_entity_poly.pdbx_seq_one_letter_code
_entity_poly.pdbx_strand_id
1 'polypeptide(L)'
;MVTDPEPNSEPDVVVIGAGPAGLTAALYLARYRRKVLVLHDGKSRALRIPLTHNAPGFPEGVRGPDLIARMTRHAVQYGADIQEAEVSAITAVAGGFNLHLADGSTLLGRAVILATGVDLNQVDLPEAVHEAAIRAGVLRYCPVCDGYEHIGKRIGVIGCDTNGAAEALFLRRYSRNVTLMPLTRPELSSAEARALADAGIRLEAGALRALEPGADDITVRLDTGASLAFDVIYPALGRRPRSILAEQLGLDLTEAGCVTPDAVFESGVAGVFAAGDLVEGLDQISVAMGHGAVAGTRAHNWLREQEQATLQSRTEPPGRRRCVDPRNSR
;
A
#
# COMPACT_ATOMS: atom_id res chain seq x y z
N MET A 1 -3.16 -30.90 -24.29
CA MET A 1 -2.12 -30.98 -23.24
C MET A 1 -1.66 -29.56 -22.96
N VAL A 2 -1.87 -29.05 -21.74
CA VAL A 2 -1.35 -27.75 -21.34
C VAL A 2 0.10 -28.00 -20.95
N THR A 3 1.05 -27.52 -21.78
CA THR A 3 2.49 -27.62 -21.50
C THR A 3 2.82 -26.73 -20.30
N ASP A 4 3.67 -27.20 -19.42
CA ASP A 4 4.25 -26.36 -18.38
C ASP A 4 5.09 -25.24 -19.04
N PRO A 5 5.09 -24.00 -18.49
CA PRO A 5 5.86 -22.92 -19.09
C PRO A 5 7.34 -23.23 -19.10
N GLU A 6 8.02 -22.92 -20.21
CA GLU A 6 9.46 -23.09 -20.36
C GLU A 6 10.21 -22.28 -19.26
N PRO A 7 11.27 -22.84 -18.66
CA PRO A 7 11.93 -22.22 -17.50
C PRO A 7 12.61 -20.85 -17.77
N ASN A 8 12.81 -20.45 -19.04
CA ASN A 8 13.50 -19.22 -19.45
C ASN A 8 12.60 -18.19 -20.17
N SER A 9 11.27 -18.28 -20.09
CA SER A 9 10.41 -17.29 -20.73
C SER A 9 10.14 -16.13 -19.78
N GLU A 10 10.04 -14.92 -20.31
CA GLU A 10 9.68 -13.68 -19.61
C GLU A 10 8.39 -13.86 -18.77
N PRO A 11 8.28 -13.16 -17.61
CA PRO A 11 7.07 -13.21 -16.81
C PRO A 11 5.87 -12.61 -17.55
N ASP A 12 4.71 -13.26 -17.43
CA ASP A 12 3.44 -12.69 -17.91
C ASP A 12 3.10 -11.41 -17.14
N VAL A 13 3.29 -11.43 -15.82
CA VAL A 13 3.00 -10.29 -14.94
C VAL A 13 4.15 -10.09 -13.96
N VAL A 14 4.63 -8.85 -13.86
CA VAL A 14 5.52 -8.42 -12.78
C VAL A 14 4.71 -7.66 -11.74
N VAL A 15 4.75 -8.12 -10.50
CA VAL A 15 4.13 -7.46 -9.35
C VAL A 15 5.22 -6.71 -8.58
N ILE A 16 5.06 -5.41 -8.36
CA ILE A 16 6.03 -4.59 -7.64
C ILE A 16 5.51 -4.31 -6.22
N GLY A 17 6.11 -4.97 -5.25
CA GLY A 17 5.77 -4.94 -3.83
C GLY A 17 5.22 -6.26 -3.30
N ALA A 18 5.83 -6.77 -2.22
CA ALA A 18 5.45 -8.01 -1.51
C ALA A 18 4.67 -7.71 -0.22
N GLY A 19 3.80 -6.68 -0.23
CA GLY A 19 2.80 -6.46 0.79
C GLY A 19 1.55 -7.35 0.59
N PRO A 20 0.50 -7.20 1.44
CA PRO A 20 -0.72 -7.99 1.33
C PRO A 20 -1.39 -7.91 -0.06
N ALA A 21 -1.35 -6.75 -0.72
CA ALA A 21 -1.90 -6.57 -2.06
C ALA A 21 -1.11 -7.37 -3.10
N GLY A 22 0.21 -7.18 -3.18
CA GLY A 22 1.05 -7.82 -4.18
C GLY A 22 1.10 -9.34 -4.03
N LEU A 23 1.22 -9.85 -2.80
CA LEU A 23 1.22 -11.29 -2.53
C LEU A 23 -0.14 -11.94 -2.84
N THR A 24 -1.25 -11.23 -2.63
CA THR A 24 -2.57 -11.71 -3.04
C THR A 24 -2.70 -11.73 -4.57
N ALA A 25 -2.27 -10.67 -5.25
CA ALA A 25 -2.26 -10.65 -6.71
C ALA A 25 -1.43 -11.80 -7.29
N ALA A 26 -0.22 -12.00 -6.75
CA ALA A 26 0.66 -13.10 -7.16
C ALA A 26 0.03 -14.48 -6.95
N LEU A 27 -0.63 -14.71 -5.81
CA LEU A 27 -1.36 -15.95 -5.55
C LEU A 27 -2.44 -16.21 -6.59
N TYR A 28 -3.27 -15.20 -6.91
CA TYR A 28 -4.33 -15.33 -7.90
C TYR A 28 -3.78 -15.63 -9.29
N LEU A 29 -2.76 -14.88 -9.72
CA LEU A 29 -2.09 -15.06 -11.01
C LEU A 29 -1.45 -16.45 -11.14
N ALA A 30 -0.71 -16.90 -10.13
CA ALA A 30 -0.10 -18.24 -10.11
C ALA A 30 -1.17 -19.33 -10.19
N ARG A 31 -2.31 -19.18 -9.50
CA ARG A 31 -3.44 -20.13 -9.59
C ARG A 31 -4.14 -20.08 -10.95
N TYR A 32 -4.08 -18.96 -11.67
CA TYR A 32 -4.50 -18.87 -13.09
C TYR A 32 -3.45 -19.42 -14.05
N ARG A 33 -2.34 -19.99 -13.52
CA ARG A 33 -1.22 -20.55 -14.29
C ARG A 33 -0.50 -19.50 -15.15
N ARG A 34 -0.44 -18.25 -14.67
CA ARG A 34 0.41 -17.22 -15.24
C ARG A 34 1.80 -17.29 -14.64
N LYS A 35 2.82 -16.99 -15.43
CA LYS A 35 4.17 -16.72 -14.95
C LYS A 35 4.15 -15.40 -14.21
N VAL A 36 4.30 -15.41 -12.91
CA VAL A 36 4.30 -14.21 -12.09
C VAL A 36 5.62 -14.07 -11.34
N LEU A 37 6.23 -12.90 -11.47
CA LEU A 37 7.40 -12.47 -10.73
C LEU A 37 6.99 -11.34 -9.78
N VAL A 38 7.28 -11.48 -8.50
CA VAL A 38 7.13 -10.42 -7.50
C VAL A 38 8.51 -9.85 -7.18
N LEU A 39 8.66 -8.53 -7.33
CA LEU A 39 9.87 -7.80 -6.96
C LEU A 39 9.56 -6.90 -5.74
N HIS A 40 10.45 -6.90 -4.75
CA HIS A 40 10.25 -6.10 -3.54
C HIS A 40 11.58 -5.66 -2.90
N ASP A 41 11.55 -4.55 -2.18
CA ASP A 41 12.67 -3.95 -1.46
C ASP A 41 12.81 -4.41 0.01
N GLY A 42 12.04 -5.42 0.43
CA GLY A 42 12.02 -5.90 1.81
C GLY A 42 11.26 -5.02 2.82
N LYS A 43 10.70 -3.88 2.40
CA LYS A 43 10.17 -2.84 3.30
C LYS A 43 8.64 -2.77 3.37
N SER A 44 7.95 -3.91 3.30
CA SER A 44 6.49 -3.89 3.46
C SER A 44 6.09 -3.31 4.81
N ARG A 45 5.18 -2.33 4.81
CA ARG A 45 4.61 -1.72 6.03
C ARG A 45 4.03 -2.77 6.99
N ALA A 46 3.46 -3.84 6.43
CA ALA A 46 2.88 -4.92 7.23
C ALA A 46 3.91 -5.63 8.11
N LEU A 47 5.20 -5.67 7.73
CA LEU A 47 6.26 -6.29 8.54
C LEU A 47 6.47 -5.60 9.90
N ARG A 48 6.08 -4.32 10.03
CA ARG A 48 6.22 -3.54 11.26
C ARG A 48 5.05 -3.71 12.22
N ILE A 49 4.04 -4.50 11.90
CA ILE A 49 2.87 -4.74 12.75
C ILE A 49 3.25 -5.76 13.84
N PRO A 50 3.30 -5.37 15.14
CA PRO A 50 3.66 -6.30 16.20
C PRO A 50 2.61 -7.40 16.38
N LEU A 51 1.34 -7.00 16.39
CA LEU A 51 0.16 -7.87 16.45
C LEU A 51 -1.04 -7.06 15.94
N THR A 52 -1.90 -7.67 15.14
CA THR A 52 -3.20 -7.10 14.75
C THR A 52 -4.31 -8.11 14.91
N HIS A 53 -5.47 -7.66 15.39
CA HIS A 53 -6.67 -8.49 15.57
C HIS A 53 -7.75 -8.19 14.51
N ASN A 54 -7.52 -7.20 13.64
CA ASN A 54 -8.49 -6.84 12.60
C ASN A 54 -8.26 -7.51 11.25
N ALA A 55 -7.39 -8.53 11.20
CA ALA A 55 -7.23 -9.39 10.03
C ALA A 55 -8.23 -10.56 10.11
N PRO A 56 -9.25 -10.63 9.24
CA PRO A 56 -10.24 -11.70 9.27
C PRO A 56 -9.59 -13.07 9.11
N GLY A 57 -10.05 -14.05 9.91
CA GLY A 57 -9.50 -15.41 9.95
C GLY A 57 -8.42 -15.63 11.03
N PHE A 58 -8.04 -14.57 11.78
CA PHE A 58 -7.07 -14.64 12.87
C PHE A 58 -7.66 -14.12 14.18
N PRO A 59 -8.52 -14.89 14.87
CA PRO A 59 -9.23 -14.42 16.08
C PRO A 59 -8.25 -14.12 17.24
N GLU A 60 -7.12 -14.82 17.31
CA GLU A 60 -6.07 -14.58 18.30
C GLU A 60 -5.06 -13.50 17.86
N GLY A 61 -5.38 -12.79 16.76
CA GLY A 61 -4.46 -11.86 16.11
C GLY A 61 -3.37 -12.56 15.29
N VAL A 62 -2.65 -11.76 14.54
CA VAL A 62 -1.49 -12.21 13.76
C VAL A 62 -0.41 -11.13 13.74
N ARG A 63 0.83 -11.54 13.90
CA ARG A 63 1.97 -10.63 13.70
C ARG A 63 2.18 -10.36 12.22
N GLY A 64 2.54 -9.14 11.87
CA GLY A 64 2.77 -8.77 10.48
C GLY A 64 3.78 -9.65 9.76
N PRO A 65 4.98 -9.92 10.34
CA PRO A 65 5.94 -10.84 9.74
C PRO A 65 5.38 -12.24 9.49
N ASP A 66 4.58 -12.79 10.43
CA ASP A 66 3.98 -14.11 10.30
C ASP A 66 2.92 -14.15 9.21
N LEU A 67 2.14 -13.06 9.07
CA LEU A 67 1.16 -12.92 7.99
C LEU A 67 1.86 -12.89 6.63
N ILE A 68 2.86 -12.02 6.46
CA ILE A 68 3.62 -11.90 5.20
C ILE A 68 4.29 -13.23 4.86
N ALA A 69 4.93 -13.91 5.82
CA ALA A 69 5.57 -15.21 5.59
C ALA A 69 4.55 -16.28 5.13
N ARG A 70 3.34 -16.31 5.71
CA ARG A 70 2.26 -17.22 5.29
C ARG A 70 1.77 -16.90 3.89
N MET A 71 1.59 -15.61 3.55
CA MET A 71 1.14 -15.19 2.22
C MET A 71 2.19 -15.48 1.15
N THR A 72 3.48 -15.22 1.44
CA THR A 72 4.62 -15.55 0.58
C THR A 72 4.64 -17.04 0.27
N ARG A 73 4.65 -17.88 1.33
CA ARG A 73 4.62 -19.34 1.15
C ARG A 73 3.41 -19.80 0.34
N HIS A 74 2.24 -19.18 0.54
CA HIS A 74 1.02 -19.53 -0.18
C HIS A 74 1.13 -19.20 -1.67
N ALA A 75 1.69 -18.03 -2.06
CA ALA A 75 1.90 -17.67 -3.45
C ALA A 75 2.95 -18.59 -4.14
N VAL A 76 4.08 -18.83 -3.46
CA VAL A 76 5.16 -19.73 -3.93
C VAL A 76 4.67 -21.16 -4.14
N GLN A 77 3.78 -21.66 -3.28
CA GLN A 77 3.18 -23.00 -3.41
C GLN A 77 2.49 -23.22 -4.77
N TYR A 78 1.97 -22.16 -5.39
CA TYR A 78 1.33 -22.21 -6.71
C TYR A 78 2.24 -21.75 -7.86
N GLY A 79 3.52 -21.49 -7.59
CA GLY A 79 4.52 -21.20 -8.61
C GLY A 79 4.80 -19.70 -8.84
N ALA A 80 4.41 -18.82 -7.91
CA ALA A 80 4.90 -17.45 -7.94
C ALA A 80 6.39 -17.41 -7.62
N ASP A 81 7.17 -16.68 -8.42
CA ASP A 81 8.56 -16.34 -8.14
C ASP A 81 8.60 -15.02 -7.35
N ILE A 82 9.31 -14.99 -6.22
CA ILE A 82 9.39 -13.81 -5.35
C ILE A 82 10.85 -13.50 -5.09
N GLN A 83 11.29 -12.31 -5.51
CA GLN A 83 12.68 -11.90 -5.46
C GLN A 83 12.83 -10.56 -4.74
N GLU A 84 13.82 -10.46 -3.89
CA GLU A 84 14.21 -9.19 -3.28
C GLU A 84 15.06 -8.41 -4.28
N ALA A 85 14.43 -7.42 -4.93
CA ALA A 85 15.04 -6.51 -5.87
C ALA A 85 14.20 -5.23 -5.94
N GLU A 86 14.86 -4.08 -5.86
CA GLU A 86 14.22 -2.78 -5.95
C GLU A 86 14.07 -2.37 -7.42
N VAL A 87 12.85 -2.05 -7.84
CA VAL A 87 12.57 -1.46 -9.15
C VAL A 87 12.75 0.06 -9.04
N SER A 88 13.74 0.59 -9.73
CA SER A 88 14.08 2.03 -9.71
C SER A 88 13.37 2.83 -10.79
N ALA A 89 13.06 2.20 -11.93
CA ALA A 89 12.34 2.84 -13.02
C ALA A 89 11.57 1.81 -13.86
N ILE A 90 10.56 2.31 -14.57
CA ILE A 90 9.73 1.51 -15.48
C ILE A 90 9.42 2.31 -16.74
N THR A 91 9.47 1.65 -17.90
CA THR A 91 9.13 2.27 -19.18
C THR A 91 8.25 1.33 -20.01
N ALA A 92 7.21 1.88 -20.62
CA ALA A 92 6.40 1.14 -21.58
C ALA A 92 7.18 0.92 -22.89
N VAL A 93 7.11 -0.30 -23.41
CA VAL A 93 7.76 -0.70 -24.67
C VAL A 93 6.80 -1.51 -25.54
N ALA A 94 7.18 -1.78 -26.79
CA ALA A 94 6.36 -2.65 -27.63
C ALA A 94 6.25 -4.06 -27.02
N GLY A 95 5.01 -4.43 -26.66
CA GLY A 95 4.70 -5.75 -26.12
C GLY A 95 4.79 -5.87 -24.59
N GLY A 96 5.07 -4.79 -23.84
CA GLY A 96 5.13 -4.83 -22.38
C GLY A 96 5.84 -3.66 -21.73
N PHE A 97 6.61 -3.96 -20.70
CA PHE A 97 7.26 -2.97 -19.84
C PHE A 97 8.70 -3.40 -19.51
N ASN A 98 9.65 -2.50 -19.72
CA ASN A 98 11.02 -2.67 -19.21
C ASN A 98 11.06 -2.13 -17.77
N LEU A 99 11.48 -2.98 -16.84
CA LEU A 99 11.75 -2.66 -15.45
C LEU A 99 13.24 -2.57 -15.24
N HIS A 100 13.70 -1.45 -14.70
CA HIS A 100 15.10 -1.21 -14.34
C HIS A 100 15.27 -1.45 -12.84
N LEU A 101 16.18 -2.34 -12.48
CA LEU A 101 16.45 -2.65 -11.08
C LEU A 101 17.57 -1.75 -10.53
N ALA A 102 17.62 -1.58 -9.22
CA ALA A 102 18.62 -0.75 -8.57
C ALA A 102 20.07 -1.26 -8.74
N ASP A 103 20.25 -2.54 -9.05
CA ASP A 103 21.54 -3.16 -9.37
C ASP A 103 22.02 -2.89 -10.82
N GLY A 104 21.23 -2.18 -11.62
CA GLY A 104 21.49 -1.86 -13.01
C GLY A 104 21.01 -2.91 -14.02
N SER A 105 20.46 -4.02 -13.57
CA SER A 105 19.85 -5.01 -14.45
C SER A 105 18.46 -4.55 -14.94
N THR A 106 17.99 -5.19 -16.02
CA THR A 106 16.68 -4.92 -16.60
C THR A 106 15.94 -6.23 -16.87
N LEU A 107 14.64 -6.18 -16.77
CA LEU A 107 13.76 -7.29 -17.12
C LEU A 107 12.54 -6.81 -17.90
N LEU A 108 11.97 -7.67 -18.72
CA LEU A 108 10.75 -7.40 -19.47
C LEU A 108 9.58 -8.13 -18.83
N GLY A 109 8.43 -7.47 -18.69
CA GLY A 109 7.16 -8.08 -18.28
C GLY A 109 6.05 -7.65 -19.23
N ARG A 110 5.09 -8.54 -19.51
CA ARG A 110 3.96 -8.23 -20.41
C ARG A 110 2.92 -7.32 -19.76
N ALA A 111 2.70 -7.47 -18.46
CA ALA A 111 1.85 -6.61 -17.64
C ALA A 111 2.50 -6.33 -16.29
N VAL A 112 2.07 -5.25 -15.63
CA VAL A 112 2.61 -4.82 -14.33
C VAL A 112 1.49 -4.55 -13.34
N ILE A 113 1.67 -4.99 -12.08
CA ILE A 113 0.83 -4.60 -10.95
C ILE A 113 1.68 -3.77 -9.98
N LEU A 114 1.34 -2.50 -9.81
CA LEU A 114 1.94 -1.62 -8.82
C LEU A 114 1.28 -1.86 -7.46
N ALA A 115 2.00 -2.46 -6.53
CA ALA A 115 1.58 -2.72 -5.15
C ALA A 115 2.59 -2.14 -4.15
N THR A 116 3.15 -0.97 -4.49
CA THR A 116 4.25 -0.31 -3.79
C THR A 116 3.88 0.25 -2.42
N GLY A 117 2.57 0.51 -2.19
CA GLY A 117 2.04 0.97 -0.92
C GLY A 117 2.43 2.41 -0.57
N VAL A 118 2.58 2.68 0.74
CA VAL A 118 2.84 4.02 1.30
C VAL A 118 3.94 3.97 2.36
N ASP A 119 4.64 5.08 2.52
CA ASP A 119 5.51 5.38 3.66
C ASP A 119 4.75 6.23 4.68
N LEU A 120 4.84 5.89 5.96
CA LEU A 120 4.27 6.70 7.04
C LEU A 120 5.21 7.85 7.39
N ASN A 121 4.66 9.05 7.56
CA ASN A 121 5.41 10.13 8.19
C ASN A 121 5.58 9.79 9.68
N GLN A 122 6.81 9.85 10.17
CA GLN A 122 7.16 9.38 11.50
C GLN A 122 7.55 10.56 12.39
N VAL A 123 7.41 10.36 13.70
CA VAL A 123 8.01 11.24 14.70
C VAL A 123 9.54 11.12 14.66
N ASP A 124 10.22 12.22 14.97
CA ASP A 124 11.69 12.25 15.01
C ASP A 124 12.21 11.50 16.25
N LEU A 125 12.62 10.27 16.01
CA LEU A 125 13.25 9.38 16.99
C LEU A 125 14.39 8.62 16.30
N PRO A 126 15.48 8.30 17.03
CA PRO A 126 16.46 7.35 16.52
C PRO A 126 15.79 6.04 16.13
N GLU A 127 16.13 5.47 14.97
CA GLU A 127 15.45 4.29 14.37
C GLU A 127 15.29 3.13 15.36
N ALA A 128 16.36 2.79 16.09
CA ALA A 128 16.32 1.70 17.07
C ALA A 128 15.32 1.96 18.22
N VAL A 129 15.17 3.21 18.64
CA VAL A 129 14.23 3.63 19.68
C VAL A 129 12.80 3.58 19.15
N HIS A 130 12.60 4.09 17.92
CA HIS A 130 11.32 4.09 17.23
C HIS A 130 10.79 2.67 17.04
N GLU A 131 11.63 1.76 16.53
CA GLU A 131 11.26 0.36 16.34
C GLU A 131 11.00 -0.35 17.67
N ALA A 132 11.75 -0.02 18.73
CA ALA A 132 11.50 -0.55 20.08
C ALA A 132 10.14 -0.07 20.61
N ALA A 133 9.79 1.19 20.43
CA ALA A 133 8.50 1.75 20.85
C ALA A 133 7.31 1.11 20.11
N ILE A 134 7.47 0.85 18.81
CA ILE A 134 6.46 0.10 18.03
C ILE A 134 6.31 -1.32 18.57
N ARG A 135 7.41 -2.05 18.81
CA ARG A 135 7.38 -3.42 19.35
C ARG A 135 6.77 -3.48 20.75
N ALA A 136 7.04 -2.48 21.58
CA ALA A 136 6.44 -2.36 22.92
C ALA A 136 4.94 -2.00 22.86
N GLY A 137 4.42 -1.54 21.70
CA GLY A 137 3.03 -1.15 21.53
C GLY A 137 2.69 0.25 22.04
N VAL A 138 3.68 1.01 22.55
CA VAL A 138 3.48 2.38 23.06
C VAL A 138 3.46 3.45 21.97
N LEU A 139 3.92 3.11 20.74
CA LEU A 139 3.87 3.96 19.55
C LEU A 139 3.12 3.22 18.43
N ARG A 140 2.02 3.80 17.96
CA ARG A 140 1.12 3.19 16.97
C ARG A 140 0.74 4.19 15.89
N TYR A 141 0.51 3.73 14.66
CA TYR A 141 0.23 4.59 13.50
C TYR A 141 -1.15 4.34 12.86
N CYS A 142 -2.00 3.53 13.48
CA CYS A 142 -3.27 3.17 12.88
C CYS A 142 -4.36 2.98 13.95
N PRO A 143 -5.11 4.03 14.29
CA PRO A 143 -6.22 3.92 15.24
C PRO A 143 -7.27 2.88 14.86
N VAL A 144 -7.51 2.70 13.55
CA VAL A 144 -8.46 1.70 13.02
C VAL A 144 -7.97 0.27 13.27
N CYS A 145 -6.64 0.08 13.36
CA CYS A 145 -6.05 -1.25 13.50
C CYS A 145 -6.14 -1.78 14.93
N ASP A 146 -5.99 -0.89 15.93
CA ASP A 146 -5.76 -1.29 17.32
C ASP A 146 -6.34 -0.34 18.38
N GLY A 147 -7.19 0.60 17.99
CA GLY A 147 -7.90 1.44 18.96
C GLY A 147 -8.72 0.64 19.98
N TYR A 148 -9.20 -0.55 19.61
CA TYR A 148 -9.94 -1.45 20.48
C TYR A 148 -9.07 -1.98 21.64
N GLU A 149 -7.82 -2.29 21.41
CA GLU A 149 -6.85 -2.77 22.39
C GLU A 149 -6.48 -1.70 23.43
N HIS A 150 -6.79 -0.44 23.12
CA HIS A 150 -6.51 0.71 23.99
C HIS A 150 -7.73 1.28 24.70
N ILE A 151 -8.79 0.47 24.89
CA ILE A 151 -9.99 0.88 25.64
C ILE A 151 -9.62 1.32 27.06
N GLY A 152 -10.03 2.54 27.42
CA GLY A 152 -9.82 3.15 28.75
C GLY A 152 -8.39 3.63 29.03
N LYS A 153 -7.45 3.45 28.10
CA LYS A 153 -6.06 3.87 28.24
C LYS A 153 -5.87 5.39 28.09
N ARG A 154 -4.74 5.90 28.57
CA ARG A 154 -4.29 7.27 28.32
C ARG A 154 -3.71 7.32 26.90
N ILE A 155 -4.42 7.96 25.99
CA ILE A 155 -4.07 8.02 24.58
C ILE A 155 -3.61 9.43 24.23
N GLY A 156 -2.40 9.56 23.69
CA GLY A 156 -1.90 10.77 23.08
C GLY A 156 -2.01 10.71 21.55
N VAL A 157 -2.41 11.81 20.92
CA VAL A 157 -2.37 12.00 19.48
C VAL A 157 -1.43 13.16 19.18
N ILE A 158 -0.47 12.94 18.27
CA ILE A 158 0.47 13.97 17.84
C ILE A 158 0.10 14.40 16.42
N GLY A 159 -0.10 15.71 16.22
CA GLY A 159 -0.53 16.29 14.96
C GLY A 159 -1.81 17.08 15.16
N CYS A 160 -1.69 18.41 15.29
CA CYS A 160 -2.79 19.29 15.62
C CYS A 160 -3.29 20.03 14.37
N ASP A 161 -3.72 19.26 13.40
CA ASP A 161 -4.34 19.64 12.14
C ASP A 161 -5.65 18.84 11.93
N THR A 162 -6.24 18.90 10.75
CA THR A 162 -7.46 18.17 10.40
C THR A 162 -7.31 16.65 10.61
N ASN A 163 -6.16 16.05 10.28
CA ASN A 163 -5.92 14.63 10.46
C ASN A 163 -5.85 14.27 11.95
N GLY A 164 -5.07 15.04 12.74
CA GLY A 164 -4.96 14.84 14.17
C GLY A 164 -6.29 15.00 14.90
N ALA A 165 -7.11 15.98 14.51
CA ALA A 165 -8.45 16.16 15.06
C ALA A 165 -9.34 14.95 14.75
N ALA A 166 -9.34 14.47 13.51
CA ALA A 166 -10.15 13.32 13.08
C ALA A 166 -9.74 12.04 13.84
N GLU A 167 -8.42 11.77 13.96
CA GLU A 167 -7.92 10.60 14.69
C GLU A 167 -8.23 10.68 16.20
N ALA A 168 -8.09 11.86 16.82
CA ALA A 168 -8.41 12.06 18.22
C ALA A 168 -9.91 11.82 18.48
N LEU A 169 -10.79 12.32 17.62
CA LEU A 169 -12.23 12.09 17.69
C LEU A 169 -12.59 10.61 17.48
N PHE A 170 -11.90 9.93 16.58
CA PHE A 170 -12.06 8.49 16.40
C PHE A 170 -11.67 7.71 17.66
N LEU A 171 -10.49 7.99 18.24
CA LEU A 171 -9.98 7.34 19.45
C LEU A 171 -10.83 7.64 20.70
N ARG A 172 -11.52 8.77 20.70
CA ARG A 172 -12.46 9.12 21.78
C ARG A 172 -13.56 8.07 21.99
N ARG A 173 -13.86 7.27 20.98
CA ARG A 173 -14.80 6.14 21.08
C ARG A 173 -14.29 5.04 22.02
N TYR A 174 -12.99 4.88 22.13
CA TYR A 174 -12.34 3.83 22.91
C TYR A 174 -11.89 4.31 24.30
N SER A 175 -11.51 5.58 24.43
CA SER A 175 -11.05 6.13 25.71
C SER A 175 -11.60 7.54 25.98
N ARG A 176 -11.87 7.80 27.26
CA ARG A 176 -12.18 9.17 27.73
C ARG A 176 -10.90 10.00 27.95
N ASN A 177 -9.75 9.36 28.00
CA ASN A 177 -8.45 9.97 28.31
C ASN A 177 -7.66 10.20 27.01
N VAL A 178 -8.19 11.00 26.10
CA VAL A 178 -7.53 11.36 24.83
C VAL A 178 -6.99 12.78 24.94
N THR A 179 -5.73 12.95 24.57
CA THR A 179 -5.05 14.27 24.51
C THR A 179 -4.48 14.47 23.11
N LEU A 180 -4.83 15.59 22.47
CA LEU A 180 -4.26 16.02 21.20
C LEU A 180 -3.14 17.02 21.45
N MET A 181 -1.99 16.80 20.84
CA MET A 181 -0.78 17.62 20.99
C MET A 181 -0.25 18.05 19.64
N PRO A 182 0.13 19.33 19.45
CA PRO A 182 0.73 19.77 18.21
C PRO A 182 2.16 19.23 18.05
N LEU A 183 2.54 18.92 16.82
CA LEU A 183 3.95 18.66 16.49
C LEU A 183 4.77 19.93 16.60
N THR A 184 4.26 21.02 16.03
CA THR A 184 4.88 22.36 16.08
C THR A 184 3.92 23.39 16.66
N ARG A 185 2.81 23.66 15.98
CA ARG A 185 1.75 24.59 16.41
C ARG A 185 0.38 24.03 16.00
N PRO A 186 -0.71 24.40 16.72
CA PRO A 186 -2.04 24.03 16.29
C PRO A 186 -2.44 24.70 14.96
N GLU A 187 -3.03 23.94 14.07
CA GLU A 187 -3.57 24.39 12.78
C GLU A 187 -5.04 23.93 12.63
N LEU A 188 -5.82 24.05 13.69
CA LEU A 188 -7.21 23.64 13.76
C LEU A 188 -8.15 24.78 13.34
N SER A 189 -9.16 24.45 12.57
CA SER A 189 -10.31 25.33 12.35
C SER A 189 -11.13 25.51 13.64
N SER A 190 -11.92 26.58 13.70
CA SER A 190 -12.83 26.81 14.84
C SER A 190 -13.89 25.69 15.00
N ALA A 191 -14.24 25.00 13.93
CA ALA A 191 -15.18 23.87 13.97
C ALA A 191 -14.53 22.63 14.59
N GLU A 192 -13.30 22.30 14.20
CA GLU A 192 -12.54 21.19 14.78
C GLU A 192 -12.25 21.41 16.26
N ALA A 193 -11.78 22.61 16.62
CA ALA A 193 -11.53 22.96 18.02
C ALA A 193 -12.79 22.81 18.89
N ARG A 194 -13.96 23.21 18.40
CA ARG A 194 -15.23 22.98 19.09
C ARG A 194 -15.59 21.51 19.20
N ALA A 195 -15.48 20.74 18.11
CA ALA A 195 -15.78 19.32 18.12
C ALA A 195 -14.90 18.55 19.13
N LEU A 196 -13.60 18.89 19.22
CA LEU A 196 -12.69 18.33 20.22
C LEU A 196 -13.11 18.67 21.64
N ALA A 197 -13.46 19.95 21.89
CA ALA A 197 -13.94 20.40 23.20
C ALA A 197 -15.24 19.74 23.63
N ASP A 198 -16.23 19.64 22.73
CA ASP A 198 -17.53 18.98 22.96
C ASP A 198 -17.34 17.48 23.23
N ALA A 199 -16.37 16.85 22.61
CA ALA A 199 -15.98 15.47 22.87
C ALA A 199 -15.19 15.29 24.17
N GLY A 200 -14.79 16.37 24.85
CA GLY A 200 -13.95 16.32 26.05
C GLY A 200 -12.54 15.85 25.81
N ILE A 201 -12.00 16.10 24.60
CA ILE A 201 -10.60 15.82 24.25
C ILE A 201 -9.74 16.98 24.75
N ARG A 202 -8.69 16.66 25.50
CA ARG A 202 -7.72 17.64 25.96
C ARG A 202 -6.84 18.11 24.80
N LEU A 203 -6.74 19.43 24.61
CA LEU A 203 -5.85 20.03 23.64
C LEU A 203 -4.67 20.67 24.40
N GLU A 204 -3.44 20.24 24.11
CA GLU A 204 -2.25 20.86 24.62
C GLU A 204 -1.80 22.03 23.73
N ALA A 205 -1.34 23.10 24.36
CA ALA A 205 -0.87 24.28 23.64
C ALA A 205 0.62 24.18 23.24
N GLY A 206 1.41 23.42 24.02
CA GLY A 206 2.85 23.27 23.80
C GLY A 206 3.17 22.31 22.67
N ALA A 207 4.16 22.67 21.88
CA ALA A 207 4.68 21.82 20.82
C ALA A 207 5.48 20.63 21.35
N LEU A 208 5.50 19.53 20.60
CA LEU A 208 6.32 18.37 20.90
C LEU A 208 7.81 18.76 20.90
N ARG A 209 8.51 18.45 22.00
CA ARG A 209 9.95 18.62 22.12
C ARG A 209 10.71 17.29 22.12
N ALA A 210 10.18 16.29 22.83
CA ALA A 210 10.80 14.98 22.89
C ALA A 210 9.76 13.89 23.20
N LEU A 211 10.06 12.68 22.74
CA LEU A 211 9.38 11.43 23.10
C LEU A 211 10.37 10.53 23.80
N GLU A 212 9.97 9.99 24.94
CA GLU A 212 10.77 9.07 25.76
C GLU A 212 9.98 7.76 25.94
N PRO A 213 10.11 6.79 25.01
CA PRO A 213 9.44 5.51 25.14
C PRO A 213 9.97 4.69 26.31
N GLY A 214 9.05 4.21 27.15
CA GLY A 214 9.30 3.19 28.16
C GLY A 214 8.89 1.81 27.66
N ALA A 215 8.84 0.83 28.59
CA ALA A 215 8.38 -0.52 28.28
C ALA A 215 6.85 -0.60 28.14
N ASP A 216 6.11 0.09 28.99
CA ASP A 216 4.66 0.02 29.10
C ASP A 216 3.95 1.38 28.89
N ASP A 217 4.72 2.46 28.78
CA ASP A 217 4.23 3.82 28.57
C ASP A 217 5.21 4.64 27.74
N ILE A 218 4.79 5.85 27.35
CA ILE A 218 5.62 6.81 26.64
C ILE A 218 5.43 8.20 27.24
N THR A 219 6.53 8.84 27.60
CA THR A 219 6.52 10.20 28.13
C THR A 219 6.73 11.20 26.98
N VAL A 220 5.86 12.20 26.92
CA VAL A 220 5.93 13.33 26.00
C VAL A 220 6.42 14.56 26.75
N ARG A 221 7.46 15.20 26.24
CA ARG A 221 7.91 16.52 26.74
C ARG A 221 7.50 17.59 25.76
N LEU A 222 6.85 18.65 26.27
CA LEU A 222 6.45 19.82 25.52
C LEU A 222 7.44 20.97 25.71
N ASP A 223 7.46 21.91 24.79
CA ASP A 223 8.31 23.13 24.85
C ASP A 223 7.92 24.07 26.00
N THR A 224 6.69 23.94 26.50
CA THR A 224 6.23 24.62 27.74
C THR A 224 6.89 24.11 29.02
N GLY A 225 7.67 23.02 28.93
CA GLY A 225 8.23 22.33 30.08
C GLY A 225 7.31 21.27 30.68
N ALA A 226 6.08 21.10 30.17
CA ALA A 226 5.17 20.05 30.62
C ALA A 226 5.69 18.66 30.22
N SER A 227 5.46 17.67 31.09
CA SER A 227 5.78 16.25 30.88
C SER A 227 4.51 15.44 31.09
N LEU A 228 4.10 14.69 30.07
CA LEU A 228 2.85 13.94 30.05
C LEU A 228 3.14 12.47 29.75
N ALA A 229 2.56 11.55 30.51
CA ALA A 229 2.73 10.11 30.31
C ALA A 229 1.46 9.49 29.71
N PHE A 230 1.65 8.69 28.67
CA PHE A 230 0.60 8.01 27.93
C PHE A 230 0.87 6.52 27.88
N ASP A 231 -0.19 5.70 27.81
CA ASP A 231 -0.07 4.27 27.60
C ASP A 231 0.20 3.97 26.11
N VAL A 232 -0.22 4.89 25.23
CA VAL A 232 0.03 4.81 23.77
C VAL A 232 -0.01 6.20 23.14
N ILE A 233 0.82 6.38 22.11
CA ILE A 233 0.83 7.56 21.24
C ILE A 233 0.49 7.16 19.81
N TYR A 234 -0.38 7.95 19.18
CA TYR A 234 -0.71 7.89 17.75
C TYR A 234 -0.21 9.16 17.05
N PRO A 235 0.89 9.09 16.27
CA PRO A 235 1.27 10.19 15.40
C PRO A 235 0.35 10.24 14.18
N ALA A 236 -0.48 11.27 14.10
CA ALA A 236 -1.40 11.56 12.99
C ALA A 236 -0.71 12.48 11.97
N LEU A 237 0.46 12.07 11.46
CA LEU A 237 1.33 12.90 10.63
C LEU A 237 1.14 12.64 9.13
N GLY A 238 0.15 11.82 8.77
CA GLY A 238 -0.13 11.45 7.39
C GLY A 238 0.86 10.43 6.83
N ARG A 239 0.79 10.27 5.51
CA ARG A 239 1.56 9.26 4.75
C ARG A 239 1.97 9.83 3.40
N ARG A 240 2.94 9.18 2.74
CA ARG A 240 3.38 9.46 1.39
C ARG A 240 3.20 8.21 0.53
N PRO A 241 2.37 8.26 -0.52
CA PRO A 241 2.28 7.16 -1.48
C PRO A 241 3.62 6.93 -2.20
N ARG A 242 3.96 5.67 -2.44
CA ARG A 242 5.17 5.30 -3.20
C ARG A 242 4.83 5.25 -4.69
N SER A 243 4.48 6.43 -5.24
CA SER A 243 3.87 6.62 -6.56
C SER A 243 4.86 6.88 -7.69
N ILE A 244 6.17 6.94 -7.44
CA ILE A 244 7.18 7.30 -8.45
C ILE A 244 7.04 6.46 -9.74
N LEU A 245 6.83 5.15 -9.61
CA LEU A 245 6.65 4.27 -10.78
C LEU A 245 5.31 4.52 -11.49
N ALA A 246 4.28 4.90 -10.75
CA ALA A 246 2.98 5.29 -11.31
C ALA A 246 3.11 6.59 -12.12
N GLU A 247 3.83 7.58 -11.60
CA GLU A 247 4.13 8.84 -12.28
C GLU A 247 4.93 8.62 -13.58
N GLN A 248 5.95 7.76 -13.56
CA GLN A 248 6.74 7.41 -14.73
C GLN A 248 5.90 6.78 -15.85
N LEU A 249 4.86 6.06 -15.50
CA LEU A 249 3.92 5.45 -16.43
C LEU A 249 2.78 6.40 -16.86
N GLY A 250 2.71 7.61 -16.28
CA GLY A 250 1.69 8.60 -16.60
C GLY A 250 0.30 8.27 -16.03
N LEU A 251 0.24 7.57 -14.88
CA LEU A 251 -1.02 7.30 -14.20
C LEU A 251 -1.60 8.56 -13.59
N ASP A 252 -2.93 8.66 -13.57
CA ASP A 252 -3.63 9.74 -12.87
C ASP A 252 -3.51 9.56 -11.36
N LEU A 253 -2.99 10.58 -10.69
CA LEU A 253 -2.82 10.64 -9.25
C LEU A 253 -3.76 11.68 -8.63
N THR A 254 -4.20 11.40 -7.40
CA THR A 254 -4.93 12.37 -6.58
C THR A 254 -3.97 13.45 -6.06
N GLU A 255 -4.52 14.53 -5.47
CA GLU A 255 -3.71 15.57 -4.81
C GLU A 255 -2.82 14.99 -3.69
N ALA A 256 -3.23 13.89 -3.07
CA ALA A 256 -2.45 13.17 -2.07
C ALA A 256 -1.35 12.27 -2.67
N GLY A 257 -1.26 12.17 -4.00
CA GLY A 257 -0.30 11.34 -4.71
C GLY A 257 -0.67 9.85 -4.80
N CYS A 258 -1.89 9.48 -4.43
CA CYS A 258 -2.40 8.12 -4.63
C CYS A 258 -2.90 7.91 -6.06
N VAL A 259 -2.85 6.68 -6.54
CA VAL A 259 -3.54 6.30 -7.79
C VAL A 259 -5.04 6.40 -7.58
N THR A 260 -5.77 6.99 -8.55
CA THR A 260 -7.22 7.19 -8.44
C THR A 260 -7.98 5.87 -8.47
N PRO A 261 -9.06 5.70 -7.65
CA PRO A 261 -9.83 4.45 -7.60
C PRO A 261 -10.62 4.17 -8.89
N ASP A 262 -10.97 5.19 -9.68
CA ASP A 262 -11.77 5.06 -10.91
C ASP A 262 -11.04 4.30 -12.02
N ALA A 263 -9.74 4.28 -11.94
CA ALA A 263 -8.92 3.37 -12.74
C ALA A 263 -9.13 1.90 -12.37
N VAL A 264 -10.17 1.55 -11.64
CA VAL A 264 -10.58 0.27 -11.07
C VAL A 264 -9.55 -0.82 -11.32
N PHE A 265 -8.37 -0.62 -10.69
CA PHE A 265 -7.26 -1.55 -10.84
C PHE A 265 -6.72 -1.70 -12.29
N GLU A 266 -7.30 -0.99 -13.27
CA GLU A 266 -6.72 -0.58 -14.54
C GLU A 266 -6.38 0.90 -14.43
N SER A 267 -5.13 1.22 -14.53
CA SER A 267 -4.59 2.57 -14.29
C SER A 267 -4.84 3.59 -15.42
N GLY A 268 -5.68 3.26 -16.39
CA GLY A 268 -5.79 4.01 -17.65
C GLY A 268 -4.67 3.73 -18.64
N VAL A 269 -3.60 3.07 -18.24
CA VAL A 269 -2.49 2.62 -19.10
C VAL A 269 -2.62 1.12 -19.32
N ALA A 270 -2.77 0.71 -20.58
CA ALA A 270 -3.01 -0.68 -20.93
C ALA A 270 -1.91 -1.62 -20.40
N GLY A 271 -2.30 -2.66 -19.67
CA GLY A 271 -1.38 -3.62 -19.06
C GLY A 271 -0.79 -3.19 -17.69
N VAL A 272 -1.17 -2.01 -17.18
CA VAL A 272 -0.77 -1.55 -15.84
C VAL A 272 -1.98 -1.57 -14.89
N PHE A 273 -1.78 -2.12 -13.70
CA PHE A 273 -2.77 -2.24 -12.64
C PHE A 273 -2.17 -1.71 -11.34
N ALA A 274 -3.02 -1.20 -10.45
CA ALA A 274 -2.57 -0.75 -9.13
C ALA A 274 -3.37 -1.45 -8.03
N ALA A 275 -2.75 -1.69 -6.86
CA ALA A 275 -3.39 -2.37 -5.75
C ALA A 275 -2.79 -1.97 -4.38
N GLY A 276 -3.59 -2.10 -3.33
CA GLY A 276 -3.20 -1.79 -1.96
C GLY A 276 -3.19 -0.30 -1.67
N ASP A 277 -2.37 0.11 -0.70
CA ASP A 277 -2.37 1.46 -0.14
C ASP A 277 -1.85 2.54 -1.12
N LEU A 278 -1.28 2.13 -2.27
CA LEU A 278 -0.97 3.05 -3.38
C LEU A 278 -2.24 3.64 -3.99
N VAL A 279 -3.36 2.90 -3.98
CA VAL A 279 -4.67 3.34 -4.47
C VAL A 279 -5.37 4.12 -3.36
N GLU A 280 -5.99 5.26 -3.71
CA GLU A 280 -6.72 6.06 -2.74
C GLU A 280 -7.85 5.26 -2.08
N GLY A 281 -7.92 5.32 -0.75
CA GLY A 281 -8.94 4.61 0.03
C GLY A 281 -8.52 4.29 1.44
N LEU A 282 -9.07 3.19 1.98
CA LEU A 282 -8.79 2.73 3.33
C LEU A 282 -7.57 1.80 3.37
N ASP A 283 -6.53 2.24 4.07
CA ASP A 283 -5.27 1.50 4.25
C ASP A 283 -5.41 0.37 5.27
N GLN A 284 -5.98 -0.74 4.85
CA GLN A 284 -6.17 -1.92 5.70
C GLN A 284 -5.72 -3.20 4.98
N ILE A 285 -5.22 -4.18 5.75
CA ILE A 285 -4.78 -5.49 5.23
C ILE A 285 -5.87 -6.12 4.36
N SER A 286 -7.12 -6.15 4.85
CA SER A 286 -8.24 -6.77 4.15
C SER A 286 -8.58 -6.06 2.83
N VAL A 287 -8.49 -4.72 2.80
CA VAL A 287 -8.69 -3.91 1.59
C VAL A 287 -7.56 -4.17 0.60
N ALA A 288 -6.32 -4.15 1.07
CA ALA A 288 -5.14 -4.43 0.23
C ALA A 288 -5.21 -5.84 -0.40
N MET A 289 -5.61 -6.86 0.36
CA MET A 289 -5.84 -8.21 -0.16
C MET A 289 -6.96 -8.24 -1.21
N GLY A 290 -8.07 -7.55 -0.96
CA GLY A 290 -9.17 -7.40 -1.93
C GLY A 290 -8.71 -6.75 -3.22
N HIS A 291 -7.96 -5.63 -3.12
CA HIS A 291 -7.35 -4.96 -4.27
C HIS A 291 -6.43 -5.90 -5.06
N GLY A 292 -5.58 -6.67 -4.37
CA GLY A 292 -4.68 -7.65 -5.00
C GLY A 292 -5.43 -8.72 -5.79
N ALA A 293 -6.53 -9.26 -5.22
CA ALA A 293 -7.36 -10.26 -5.88
C ALA A 293 -7.99 -9.70 -7.18
N VAL A 294 -8.50 -8.47 -7.13
CA VAL A 294 -9.12 -7.80 -8.29
C VAL A 294 -8.06 -7.48 -9.35
N ALA A 295 -6.93 -6.85 -8.98
CA ALA A 295 -5.86 -6.49 -9.91
C ALA A 295 -5.28 -7.73 -10.60
N GLY A 296 -5.00 -8.81 -9.85
CA GLY A 296 -4.52 -10.08 -10.40
C GLY A 296 -5.51 -10.71 -11.40
N THR A 297 -6.80 -10.66 -11.08
CA THR A 297 -7.85 -11.19 -11.98
C THR A 297 -7.97 -10.36 -13.26
N ARG A 298 -7.92 -9.03 -13.16
CA ARG A 298 -7.98 -8.14 -14.31
C ARG A 298 -6.76 -8.25 -15.20
N ALA A 299 -5.55 -8.32 -14.62
CA ALA A 299 -4.33 -8.56 -15.38
C ALA A 299 -4.40 -9.88 -16.17
N HIS A 300 -4.92 -10.94 -15.56
CA HIS A 300 -5.15 -12.21 -16.25
C HIS A 300 -6.13 -12.07 -17.40
N ASN A 301 -7.26 -11.39 -17.21
CA ASN A 301 -8.27 -11.22 -18.26
C ASN A 301 -7.73 -10.35 -19.41
N TRP A 302 -7.04 -9.27 -19.11
CA TRP A 302 -6.38 -8.42 -20.10
C TRP A 302 -5.39 -9.23 -20.96
N LEU A 303 -4.54 -10.03 -20.35
CA LEU A 303 -3.61 -10.90 -21.08
C LEU A 303 -4.33 -11.90 -21.99
N ARG A 304 -5.45 -12.49 -21.55
CA ARG A 304 -6.26 -13.37 -22.39
C ARG A 304 -6.81 -12.66 -23.62
N GLU A 305 -7.25 -11.42 -23.48
CA GLU A 305 -7.75 -10.61 -24.60
C GLU A 305 -6.62 -10.32 -25.59
N GLN A 306 -5.42 -9.95 -25.12
CA GLN A 306 -4.25 -9.77 -25.98
C GLN A 306 -3.88 -11.05 -26.73
N GLU A 307 -3.92 -12.20 -26.10
CA GLU A 307 -3.63 -13.50 -26.68
C GLU A 307 -4.66 -13.88 -27.75
N GLN A 308 -5.94 -13.63 -27.52
CA GLN A 308 -7.02 -13.86 -28.49
C GLN A 308 -6.89 -12.94 -29.71
N ALA A 309 -6.61 -11.68 -29.51
CA ALA A 309 -6.38 -10.72 -30.60
C ALA A 309 -5.19 -11.14 -31.48
N THR A 310 -4.11 -11.64 -30.86
CA THR A 310 -2.93 -12.14 -31.59
C THR A 310 -3.27 -13.40 -32.40
N LEU A 311 -4.07 -14.30 -31.88
CA LEU A 311 -4.50 -15.52 -32.61
C LEU A 311 -5.38 -15.16 -33.80
N GLN A 312 -6.32 -14.21 -33.65
CA GLN A 312 -7.18 -13.76 -34.74
C GLN A 312 -6.36 -13.10 -35.86
N SER A 313 -5.39 -12.26 -35.52
CA SER A 313 -4.51 -11.61 -36.52
C SER A 313 -3.65 -12.60 -37.29
N ARG A 314 -3.29 -13.76 -36.70
CA ARG A 314 -2.55 -14.83 -37.36
C ARG A 314 -3.42 -15.71 -38.27
N THR A 315 -4.70 -15.76 -38.00
CA THR A 315 -5.66 -16.59 -38.76
C THR A 315 -6.32 -15.85 -39.93
N GLU A 316 -6.24 -14.51 -39.98
CA GLU A 316 -6.66 -13.73 -41.13
C GLU A 316 -5.64 -13.90 -42.27
N PRO A 317 -6.02 -14.42 -43.45
CA PRO A 317 -5.13 -14.49 -44.60
C PRO A 317 -4.74 -13.06 -45.02
N PRO A 318 -3.48 -12.84 -45.51
CA PRO A 318 -3.06 -11.51 -45.95
C PRO A 318 -4.06 -10.99 -46.98
N GLY A 319 -4.68 -9.84 -46.65
CA GLY A 319 -5.82 -9.30 -47.37
C GLY A 319 -5.57 -9.30 -48.88
N ARG A 320 -6.50 -9.92 -49.64
CA ARG A 320 -6.55 -9.76 -51.07
C ARG A 320 -6.59 -8.27 -51.37
N ARG A 321 -5.48 -7.73 -51.89
CA ARG A 321 -5.50 -6.41 -52.52
C ARG A 321 -6.64 -6.44 -53.55
N ARG A 322 -7.70 -5.68 -53.29
CA ARG A 322 -8.73 -5.45 -54.33
C ARG A 322 -7.99 -4.84 -55.49
N CYS A 323 -7.82 -5.60 -56.57
CA CYS A 323 -7.46 -5.07 -57.86
C CYS A 323 -8.57 -4.07 -58.20
N VAL A 324 -8.26 -2.79 -58.22
CA VAL A 324 -9.13 -1.76 -58.80
C VAL A 324 -9.20 -2.10 -60.29
N ASP A 325 -10.38 -2.51 -60.74
CA ASP A 325 -10.67 -2.72 -62.17
C ASP A 325 -10.59 -1.35 -62.85
N PRO A 326 -9.62 -1.12 -63.79
CA PRO A 326 -9.46 0.18 -64.43
C PRO A 326 -10.56 0.50 -65.46
N ARG A 327 -11.65 -0.25 -65.52
CA ARG A 327 -12.71 -0.09 -66.52
C ARG A 327 -13.98 0.61 -66.04
N ASN A 328 -13.99 1.27 -64.86
CA ASN A 328 -15.16 2.02 -64.40
C ASN A 328 -14.85 3.49 -64.21
N SER A 329 -14.39 4.13 -65.31
CA SER A 329 -14.40 5.58 -65.52
C SER A 329 -15.15 5.86 -66.81
N ARG A 330 -16.45 6.03 -66.66
CA ARG A 330 -17.30 6.85 -67.58
C ARG A 330 -18.40 7.51 -66.76
#